data_22a3b5015928a7fe0a97e5cdc885165e
#
_entry.id   22a3b5015928a7fe0a97e5cdc885165e
#
_cell.length_a   1.000
_cell.length_b   1.000
_cell.length_c   1.000
_cell.angle_alpha   90.00
_cell.angle_beta   90.00
_cell.angle_gamma   90.00
#
_symmetry.space_group_name_H-M   'P 1'
#
loop_
_entity.id
_entity.type
_entity.pdbx_description
1 polymer ?
#
loop_
_entity_poly.entity_id
_entity_poly.type
_entity_poly.pdbx_seq_one_letter_code
_entity_poly.pdbx_strand_id
1 'polypeptide(L)'
;MKRIAVVGSIYRYLSHVQHIADRFLVGYPVRGAWHRPEMKVVSLYIDQKPEGDLSEKRAQEFGFKVYPTIAEALRCGGDKLAVDAVLQICEHGNYPRNEKGQILYPRHEFFKQCVEVFEKDGRAVPIYNDKHLSYSFEKAKWMVDASKRLKFPMLAGSSLPVTWRLPDIELPLNCEIEDALMVGVGGSDPMDYHALEAMQCMVERRKGGESGVRSVQMIEGDAVWKAGEEGRWSKELLRSALSRSDTPNGLTVQDGRTQDLVGNGELRKLVKNPSAYFIERNDGLKTTLLMLNGALRDFNFAARVGGAGVQSCQFLLTPTPNVTYSACLVSKIEEMFDTGRAPYPVERTLIVSGMLESCLTSRLQGGQKLDTPHLNVRYRAPKNSQHARA
;
A
#
# COMPACT_ATOMS: atom_id res chain seq x y z
N MET A 1 22.31 18.99 -4.88
CA MET A 1 21.49 18.24 -3.91
C MET A 1 20.04 18.63 -4.11
N LYS A 2 19.14 17.67 -4.38
CA LYS A 2 17.71 17.92 -4.62
C LYS A 2 17.01 18.37 -3.33
N ARG A 3 16.08 19.28 -3.47
CA ARG A 3 15.31 19.89 -2.37
C ARG A 3 13.95 19.25 -2.26
N ILE A 4 13.58 18.74 -1.09
CA ILE A 4 12.32 18.02 -0.85
C ILE A 4 11.42 18.85 0.07
N ALA A 5 10.14 19.00 -0.32
CA ALA A 5 9.08 19.41 0.58
C ALA A 5 8.39 18.19 1.18
N VAL A 6 8.09 18.22 2.47
CA VAL A 6 7.22 17.25 3.14
C VAL A 6 5.85 17.89 3.38
N VAL A 7 4.80 17.20 2.95
CA VAL A 7 3.40 17.59 3.16
C VAL A 7 2.73 16.46 3.92
N GLY A 8 2.40 16.67 5.18
CA GLY A 8 1.92 15.60 6.04
C GLY A 8 0.70 15.94 6.88
N SER A 9 0.00 14.90 7.34
CA SER A 9 -1.12 15.04 8.27
C SER A 9 -0.66 15.26 9.70
N ILE A 10 0.21 14.38 10.23
CA ILE A 10 0.82 14.49 11.55
C ILE A 10 2.27 14.01 11.53
N TYR A 11 3.10 14.51 12.43
CA TYR A 11 4.50 14.13 12.58
C TYR A 11 4.82 13.78 14.03
N ARG A 12 4.56 12.56 14.42
CA ARG A 12 4.89 12.05 15.76
C ARG A 12 5.61 10.70 15.67
N TYR A 13 6.10 10.21 16.81
CA TYR A 13 6.70 8.88 16.90
C TYR A 13 5.76 7.79 16.35
N LEU A 14 6.29 6.91 15.51
CA LEU A 14 5.58 5.85 14.77
C LEU A 14 4.49 6.36 13.81
N SER A 15 4.48 7.63 13.43
CA SER A 15 3.67 8.10 12.29
C SER A 15 4.37 7.79 10.97
N HIS A 16 3.62 7.74 9.87
CA HIS A 16 4.18 7.53 8.54
C HIS A 16 5.13 8.67 8.13
N VAL A 17 4.85 9.91 8.52
CA VAL A 17 5.79 11.03 8.29
C VAL A 17 7.13 10.74 8.95
N GLN A 18 7.14 10.27 10.21
CA GLN A 18 8.37 9.91 10.90
C GLN A 18 9.06 8.72 10.21
N HIS A 19 8.33 7.67 9.83
CA HIS A 19 8.90 6.49 9.17
C HIS A 19 9.56 6.81 7.82
N ILE A 20 9.03 7.78 7.08
CA ILE A 20 9.49 8.10 5.73
C ILE A 20 10.42 9.32 5.74
N ALA A 21 9.99 10.45 6.31
CA ALA A 21 10.77 11.68 6.26
C ALA A 21 12.06 11.62 7.09
N ASP A 22 12.06 11.00 8.29
CA ASP A 22 13.29 10.85 9.09
C ASP A 22 14.39 10.11 8.32
N ARG A 23 14.05 9.20 7.40
CA ARG A 23 15.03 8.50 6.58
C ARG A 23 15.73 9.39 5.55
N PHE A 24 15.10 10.46 5.12
CA PHE A 24 15.76 11.50 4.33
C PHE A 24 16.61 12.46 5.18
N LEU A 25 16.36 12.52 6.49
CA LEU A 25 17.13 13.33 7.43
C LEU A 25 18.38 12.63 7.94
N VAL A 26 18.24 11.36 8.35
CA VAL A 26 19.31 10.61 9.03
C VAL A 26 19.90 9.47 8.21
N GLY A 27 19.26 9.09 7.10
CA GLY A 27 19.61 7.90 6.34
C GLY A 27 18.82 6.66 6.75
N TYR A 28 19.08 5.54 6.06
CA TYR A 28 18.38 4.28 6.27
C TYR A 28 19.24 3.06 5.83
N PRO A 29 18.94 1.86 6.35
CA PRO A 29 19.64 0.66 5.94
C PRO A 29 19.13 0.19 4.57
N VAL A 30 20.05 -0.10 3.65
CA VAL A 30 19.78 -0.71 2.34
C VAL A 30 20.94 -1.60 1.93
N ARG A 31 20.66 -2.82 1.46
CA ARG A 31 21.65 -3.79 0.99
C ARG A 31 22.83 -3.98 1.96
N GLY A 32 22.52 -4.12 3.25
CA GLY A 32 23.52 -4.35 4.29
C GLY A 32 24.39 -3.15 4.66
N ALA A 33 24.13 -1.95 4.12
CA ALA A 33 24.87 -0.73 4.43
C ALA A 33 23.93 0.39 4.91
N TRP A 34 24.50 1.35 5.66
CA TRP A 34 23.80 2.58 5.99
C TRP A 34 23.93 3.58 4.86
N HIS A 35 22.79 3.91 4.24
CA HIS A 35 22.71 4.86 3.12
C HIS A 35 22.22 6.22 3.60
N ARG A 36 22.82 7.29 3.08
CA ARG A 36 22.37 8.67 3.28
C ARG A 36 21.95 9.25 1.93
N PRO A 37 20.67 9.64 1.77
CA PRO A 37 20.23 10.26 0.53
C PRO A 37 20.98 11.56 0.20
N GLU A 38 21.33 11.73 -1.07
CA GLU A 38 21.88 13.00 -1.56
C GLU A 38 20.78 14.04 -1.85
N MET A 39 19.85 14.12 -0.94
CA MET A 39 18.67 14.98 -1.01
C MET A 39 18.48 15.70 0.32
N LYS A 40 17.87 16.85 0.31
CA LYS A 40 17.66 17.66 1.53
C LYS A 40 16.18 18.00 1.70
N VAL A 41 15.61 17.65 2.83
CA VAL A 41 14.34 18.23 3.28
C VAL A 41 14.58 19.69 3.59
N VAL A 42 13.86 20.61 2.92
CA VAL A 42 14.02 22.06 3.06
C VAL A 42 12.78 22.73 3.62
N SER A 43 11.63 22.08 3.52
CA SER A 43 10.35 22.63 3.97
C SER A 43 9.41 21.53 4.44
N LEU A 44 8.52 21.89 5.34
CA LEU A 44 7.52 21.01 5.93
C LEU A 44 6.19 21.76 6.07
N TYR A 45 5.10 21.11 5.70
CA TYR A 45 3.73 21.45 6.09
C TYR A 45 3.16 20.28 6.90
N ILE A 46 2.58 20.58 8.06
CA ILE A 46 1.87 19.59 8.90
C ILE A 46 0.51 20.17 9.27
N ASP A 47 -0.54 19.38 8.98
CA ASP A 47 -1.94 19.78 9.18
C ASP A 47 -2.34 19.81 10.67
N GLN A 48 -1.94 18.78 11.43
CA GLN A 48 -2.29 18.63 12.83
C GLN A 48 -1.03 18.41 13.67
N LYS A 49 -0.93 19.11 14.81
CA LYS A 49 0.17 18.99 15.78
C LYS A 49 -0.37 18.41 17.09
N PRO A 50 -0.56 17.07 17.18
CA PRO A 50 -0.98 16.43 18.42
C PRO A 50 0.12 16.42 19.47
N GLU A 51 -0.19 15.95 20.66
CA GLU A 51 0.83 15.69 21.68
C GLU A 51 1.94 14.77 21.13
N GLY A 52 3.20 15.11 21.39
CA GLY A 52 4.36 14.41 20.85
C GLY A 52 4.69 14.77 19.39
N ASP A 53 4.17 15.90 18.88
CA ASP A 53 4.56 16.42 17.56
C ASP A 53 6.07 16.67 17.48
N LEU A 54 6.68 16.25 16.38
CA LEU A 54 8.12 16.32 16.13
C LEU A 54 8.51 17.42 15.15
N SER A 55 7.55 18.09 14.53
CA SER A 55 7.78 19.00 13.39
C SER A 55 8.78 20.11 13.69
N GLU A 56 8.59 20.85 14.78
CA GLU A 56 9.47 21.96 15.14
C GLU A 56 10.84 21.47 15.64
N LYS A 57 10.87 20.39 16.42
CA LYS A 57 12.12 19.79 16.88
C LYS A 57 12.99 19.32 15.71
N ARG A 58 12.40 18.64 14.72
CA ARG A 58 13.12 18.20 13.52
C ARG A 58 13.54 19.38 12.65
N ALA A 59 12.70 20.41 12.53
CA ALA A 59 13.04 21.62 11.79
C ALA A 59 14.27 22.29 12.38
N GLN A 60 14.34 22.43 13.70
CA GLN A 60 15.49 22.99 14.40
C GLN A 60 16.75 22.11 14.24
N GLU A 61 16.62 20.80 14.44
CA GLU A 61 17.73 19.84 14.41
C GLU A 61 18.37 19.73 13.02
N PHE A 62 17.57 19.73 11.95
CA PHE A 62 18.03 19.49 10.58
C PHE A 62 18.02 20.73 9.67
N GLY A 63 17.63 21.88 10.18
CA GLY A 63 17.74 23.18 9.48
C GLY A 63 16.78 23.31 8.30
N PHE A 64 15.53 22.83 8.43
CA PHE A 64 14.44 23.14 7.50
C PHE A 64 13.38 24.03 8.17
N LYS A 65 12.40 24.51 7.39
CA LYS A 65 11.37 25.41 7.90
C LYS A 65 9.98 24.77 7.84
N VAL A 66 9.19 24.97 8.89
CA VAL A 66 7.76 24.62 8.93
C VAL A 66 6.95 25.81 8.42
N TYR A 67 6.03 25.54 7.49
CA TYR A 67 5.19 26.57 6.87
C TYR A 67 3.71 26.34 7.18
N PRO A 68 2.91 27.42 7.28
CA PRO A 68 1.50 27.32 7.62
C PRO A 68 0.61 26.83 6.46
N THR A 69 1.11 26.82 5.22
CA THR A 69 0.37 26.37 4.04
C THR A 69 1.23 25.48 3.16
N ILE A 70 0.57 24.59 2.39
CA ILE A 70 1.25 23.74 1.40
C ILE A 70 1.95 24.62 0.34
N ALA A 71 1.29 25.69 -0.12
CA ALA A 71 1.86 26.58 -1.13
C ALA A 71 3.15 27.26 -0.64
N GLU A 72 3.18 27.74 0.59
CA GLU A 72 4.40 28.32 1.18
C GLU A 72 5.50 27.27 1.37
N ALA A 73 5.14 26.04 1.78
CA ALA A 73 6.10 24.95 1.90
C ALA A 73 6.76 24.61 0.56
N LEU A 74 5.97 24.48 -0.52
CA LEU A 74 6.49 24.19 -1.85
C LEU A 74 7.34 25.33 -2.41
N ARG A 75 7.05 26.57 -2.05
CA ARG A 75 7.79 27.77 -2.48
C ARG A 75 8.93 28.16 -1.51
N CYS A 76 9.05 27.45 -0.39
CA CYS A 76 9.98 27.80 0.68
C CYS A 76 9.83 29.27 1.14
N GLY A 77 8.59 29.77 1.17
CA GLY A 77 8.25 31.15 1.54
C GLY A 77 8.48 32.21 0.46
N GLY A 78 8.87 31.82 -0.76
CA GLY A 78 8.98 32.69 -1.92
C GLY A 78 7.75 32.71 -2.82
N ASP A 79 7.90 33.25 -4.03
CA ASP A 79 6.79 33.46 -4.98
C ASP A 79 6.63 32.32 -5.99
N LYS A 80 7.64 31.44 -6.13
CA LYS A 80 7.70 30.36 -7.12
C LYS A 80 8.12 29.05 -6.49
N LEU A 81 7.72 27.95 -7.12
CA LEU A 81 8.10 26.59 -6.74
C LEU A 81 9.62 26.47 -6.56
N ALA A 82 10.06 26.15 -5.35
CA ALA A 82 11.47 26.16 -4.94
C ALA A 82 11.99 24.79 -4.49
N VAL A 83 11.19 23.72 -4.69
CA VAL A 83 11.57 22.34 -4.38
C VAL A 83 11.65 21.49 -5.64
N ASP A 84 12.32 20.34 -5.57
CA ASP A 84 12.56 19.42 -6.67
C ASP A 84 11.73 18.14 -6.56
N ALA A 85 11.12 17.89 -5.39
CA ALA A 85 10.24 16.77 -5.14
C ALA A 85 9.33 17.02 -3.93
N VAL A 86 8.22 16.27 -3.85
CA VAL A 86 7.27 16.34 -2.74
C VAL A 86 7.04 14.95 -2.14
N LEU A 87 7.18 14.85 -0.83
CA LEU A 87 6.71 13.73 -0.01
C LEU A 87 5.34 14.08 0.56
N GLN A 88 4.27 13.52 -0.01
CA GLN A 88 2.92 13.67 0.52
C GLN A 88 2.56 12.46 1.38
N ILE A 89 2.41 12.65 2.69
CA ILE A 89 2.22 11.58 3.67
C ILE A 89 1.02 11.92 4.55
N CYS A 90 -0.16 11.49 4.13
CA CYS A 90 -1.43 11.80 4.78
C CYS A 90 -2.04 10.56 5.44
N GLU A 91 -1.29 9.94 6.35
CA GLU A 91 -1.74 8.82 7.17
C GLU A 91 -1.65 9.22 8.64
N HIS A 92 -2.60 8.74 9.45
CA HIS A 92 -2.82 9.16 10.82
C HIS A 92 -3.37 10.60 10.96
N GLY A 93 -3.82 10.93 12.15
CA GLY A 93 -4.51 12.18 12.46
C GLY A 93 -5.98 11.95 12.80
N ASN A 94 -6.63 12.99 13.27
CA ASN A 94 -8.05 12.97 13.64
C ASN A 94 -8.88 13.49 12.46
N TYR A 95 -9.39 12.56 11.65
CA TYR A 95 -10.23 12.85 10.50
C TYR A 95 -11.55 12.07 10.59
N PRO A 96 -12.64 12.59 10.02
CA PRO A 96 -13.92 11.91 10.06
C PRO A 96 -13.92 10.58 9.30
N ARG A 97 -14.90 9.74 9.56
CA ARG A 97 -15.14 8.50 8.80
C ARG A 97 -16.39 8.66 7.95
N ASN A 98 -16.39 8.01 6.79
CA ASN A 98 -17.58 7.88 5.98
C ASN A 98 -18.40 6.64 6.40
N GLU A 99 -19.56 6.43 5.76
CA GLU A 99 -20.47 5.30 6.00
C GLU A 99 -19.82 3.92 5.71
N LYS A 100 -18.79 3.87 4.87
CA LYS A 100 -18.02 2.66 4.57
C LYS A 100 -16.97 2.36 5.66
N GLY A 101 -16.83 3.23 6.68
CA GLY A 101 -15.85 3.12 7.75
C GLY A 101 -14.45 3.62 7.38
N GLN A 102 -14.25 4.18 6.19
CA GLN A 102 -12.97 4.73 5.74
C GLN A 102 -12.69 6.06 6.44
N ILE A 103 -11.44 6.27 6.86
CA ILE A 103 -11.00 7.57 7.37
C ILE A 103 -10.76 8.51 6.17
N LEU A 104 -11.37 9.68 6.22
CA LEU A 104 -11.30 10.68 5.15
C LEU A 104 -9.99 11.48 5.21
N TYR A 105 -8.86 10.80 5.11
CA TYR A 105 -7.57 11.46 5.05
C TYR A 105 -7.49 12.42 3.85
N PRO A 106 -6.92 13.63 4.00
CA PRO A 106 -6.97 14.71 3.00
C PRO A 106 -5.96 14.51 1.85
N ARG A 107 -5.74 13.27 1.38
CA ARG A 107 -4.74 12.95 0.35
C ARG A 107 -5.01 13.69 -0.95
N HIS A 108 -6.24 13.62 -1.43
CA HIS A 108 -6.64 14.32 -2.66
C HIS A 108 -6.61 15.84 -2.48
N GLU A 109 -7.08 16.34 -1.36
CA GLU A 109 -7.17 17.77 -1.06
C GLU A 109 -5.78 18.41 -0.98
N PHE A 110 -4.80 17.71 -0.39
CA PHE A 110 -3.40 18.19 -0.32
C PHE A 110 -2.71 18.06 -1.69
N PHE A 111 -2.94 16.95 -2.38
CA PHE A 111 -2.41 16.77 -3.73
C PHE A 111 -2.93 17.86 -4.69
N LYS A 112 -4.21 18.20 -4.60
CA LYS A 112 -4.82 19.27 -5.40
C LYS A 112 -4.13 20.61 -5.14
N GLN A 113 -3.82 20.95 -3.89
CA GLN A 113 -3.08 22.17 -3.57
C GLN A 113 -1.65 22.15 -4.15
N CYS A 114 -0.97 20.99 -4.17
CA CYS A 114 0.31 20.86 -4.85
C CYS A 114 0.18 21.11 -6.37
N VAL A 115 -0.84 20.54 -7.00
CA VAL A 115 -1.12 20.73 -8.42
C VAL A 115 -1.43 22.19 -8.74
N GLU A 116 -2.21 22.89 -7.92
CA GLU A 116 -2.51 24.31 -8.08
C GLU A 116 -1.24 25.19 -8.06
N VAL A 117 -0.28 24.84 -7.18
CA VAL A 117 1.04 25.52 -7.18
C VAL A 117 1.80 25.22 -8.48
N PHE A 118 1.81 23.97 -8.93
CA PHE A 118 2.49 23.59 -10.18
C PHE A 118 1.94 24.34 -11.40
N GLU A 119 0.62 24.42 -11.50
CA GLU A 119 -0.06 25.12 -12.58
C GLU A 119 0.22 26.63 -12.55
N LYS A 120 0.10 27.25 -11.37
CA LYS A 120 0.34 28.69 -11.19
C LYS A 120 1.79 29.07 -11.48
N ASP A 121 2.73 28.21 -11.11
CA ASP A 121 4.15 28.49 -11.21
C ASP A 121 4.77 28.00 -12.54
N GLY A 122 4.00 27.24 -13.36
CA GLY A 122 4.43 26.73 -14.66
C GLY A 122 5.50 25.65 -14.59
N ARG A 123 5.66 24.99 -13.42
CA ARG A 123 6.64 23.92 -13.18
C ARG A 123 6.01 22.84 -12.30
N ALA A 124 6.23 21.58 -12.65
CA ALA A 124 5.83 20.44 -11.85
C ALA A 124 7.04 19.60 -11.43
N VAL A 125 6.96 18.90 -10.29
CA VAL A 125 8.02 18.05 -9.74
C VAL A 125 7.46 16.71 -9.31
N PRO A 126 8.29 15.65 -9.19
CA PRO A 126 7.86 14.34 -8.73
C PRO A 126 7.12 14.41 -7.38
N ILE A 127 6.04 13.63 -7.25
CA ILE A 127 5.30 13.46 -5.99
C ILE A 127 5.27 11.99 -5.62
N TYR A 128 5.64 11.68 -4.38
CA TYR A 128 5.29 10.44 -3.71
C TYR A 128 4.04 10.67 -2.85
N ASN A 129 3.03 9.79 -3.00
CA ASN A 129 1.84 9.76 -2.15
C ASN A 129 1.78 8.46 -1.34
N ASP A 130 1.73 8.60 -0.02
CA ASP A 130 1.70 7.47 0.91
C ASP A 130 0.38 6.71 0.88
N LYS A 131 0.45 5.37 0.85
CA LYS A 131 -0.66 4.42 0.78
C LYS A 131 -1.57 4.60 -0.43
N HIS A 132 -2.91 4.34 -0.26
CA HIS A 132 -3.84 4.52 -1.36
C HIS A 132 -3.98 6.01 -1.74
N LEU A 133 -4.38 6.25 -2.98
CA LEU A 133 -4.47 7.62 -3.50
C LEU A 133 -5.59 8.41 -2.83
N SER A 134 -6.74 7.77 -2.63
CA SER A 134 -7.90 8.38 -1.97
C SER A 134 -8.89 7.30 -1.53
N TYR A 135 -9.77 7.66 -0.63
CA TYR A 135 -10.96 6.88 -0.25
C TYR A 135 -12.03 6.85 -1.37
N SER A 136 -11.87 7.61 -2.43
CA SER A 136 -12.71 7.64 -3.63
C SER A 136 -11.89 7.37 -4.88
N PHE A 137 -12.33 6.42 -5.71
CA PHE A 137 -11.69 6.11 -6.98
C PHE A 137 -11.70 7.30 -7.94
N GLU A 138 -12.78 8.08 -7.97
CA GLU A 138 -12.85 9.28 -8.79
C GLU A 138 -11.76 10.30 -8.43
N LYS A 139 -11.59 10.56 -7.13
CA LYS A 139 -10.52 11.41 -6.61
C LYS A 139 -9.13 10.83 -6.92
N ALA A 140 -8.95 9.52 -6.72
CA ALA A 140 -7.71 8.82 -7.04
C ALA A 140 -7.36 8.92 -8.53
N LYS A 141 -8.36 8.73 -9.39
CA LYS A 141 -8.20 8.87 -10.85
C LYS A 141 -7.82 10.29 -11.24
N TRP A 142 -8.47 11.30 -10.66
CA TRP A 142 -8.11 12.70 -10.88
C TRP A 142 -6.64 12.99 -10.54
N MET A 143 -6.11 12.43 -9.45
CA MET A 143 -4.70 12.60 -9.07
C MET A 143 -3.75 12.02 -10.13
N VAL A 144 -4.04 10.81 -10.62
CA VAL A 144 -3.25 10.16 -11.67
C VAL A 144 -3.36 10.93 -13.00
N ASP A 145 -4.55 11.37 -13.36
CA ASP A 145 -4.78 12.15 -14.58
C ASP A 145 -4.05 13.51 -14.53
N ALA A 146 -4.03 14.17 -13.36
CA ALA A 146 -3.28 15.41 -13.15
C ALA A 146 -1.77 15.21 -13.32
N SER A 147 -1.21 14.09 -12.78
CA SER A 147 0.21 13.78 -12.97
C SER A 147 0.57 13.57 -14.44
N LYS A 148 -0.31 12.89 -15.20
CA LYS A 148 -0.13 12.68 -16.65
C LYS A 148 -0.25 13.98 -17.44
N ARG A 149 -1.24 14.80 -17.13
CA ARG A 149 -1.48 16.09 -17.78
C ARG A 149 -0.32 17.06 -17.59
N LEU A 150 0.21 17.14 -16.37
CA LEU A 150 1.34 18.01 -16.03
C LEU A 150 2.71 17.33 -16.22
N LYS A 151 2.72 16.08 -16.66
CA LYS A 151 3.91 15.29 -17.01
C LYS A 151 4.95 15.19 -15.89
N PHE A 152 4.51 15.04 -14.65
CA PHE A 152 5.43 14.77 -13.53
C PHE A 152 5.35 13.32 -13.06
N PRO A 153 6.48 12.71 -12.65
CA PRO A 153 6.49 11.36 -12.10
C PRO A 153 5.68 11.28 -10.81
N MET A 154 4.86 10.26 -10.70
CA MET A 154 4.08 9.98 -9.50
C MET A 154 4.31 8.55 -9.06
N LEU A 155 4.68 8.38 -7.81
CA LEU A 155 4.77 7.10 -7.13
C LEU A 155 3.77 7.11 -5.97
N ALA A 156 3.05 6.04 -5.80
CA ALA A 156 2.15 5.87 -4.67
C ALA A 156 2.16 4.41 -4.20
N GLY A 157 1.69 4.18 -3.00
CA GLY A 157 1.58 2.85 -2.43
C GLY A 157 2.26 2.72 -1.08
N SER A 158 2.28 1.49 -0.59
CA SER A 158 2.85 1.14 0.70
C SER A 158 4.16 0.37 0.57
N SER A 159 4.76 0.04 1.70
CA SER A 159 6.00 -0.75 1.76
C SER A 159 5.83 -2.22 1.39
N LEU A 160 4.63 -2.80 1.51
CA LEU A 160 4.45 -4.25 1.31
C LEU A 160 4.89 -4.74 -0.08
N PRO A 161 4.53 -4.12 -1.20
CA PRO A 161 4.98 -4.58 -2.50
C PRO A 161 6.50 -4.58 -2.70
N VAL A 162 7.21 -3.76 -1.93
CA VAL A 162 8.65 -3.52 -2.07
C VAL A 162 9.50 -4.04 -0.92
N THR A 163 8.89 -4.60 0.15
CA THR A 163 9.61 -5.28 1.23
C THR A 163 10.17 -6.64 0.79
N TRP A 164 10.87 -7.33 1.68
CA TRP A 164 11.37 -8.69 1.41
C TRP A 164 10.22 -9.69 1.31
N ARG A 165 10.44 -10.73 0.53
CA ARG A 165 9.56 -11.90 0.42
C ARG A 165 10.28 -13.13 0.98
N LEU A 166 9.59 -13.93 1.75
CA LEU A 166 10.15 -15.15 2.34
C LEU A 166 9.31 -16.38 1.92
N PRO A 167 9.86 -17.29 1.08
CA PRO A 167 11.14 -17.15 0.35
C PRO A 167 11.11 -16.01 -0.67
N ASP A 168 12.30 -15.61 -1.14
CA ASP A 168 12.42 -14.62 -2.22
C ASP A 168 11.89 -15.19 -3.54
N ILE A 169 10.61 -14.94 -3.82
CA ILE A 169 9.99 -15.34 -5.07
C ILE A 169 9.64 -14.13 -5.93
N GLU A 170 9.87 -14.28 -7.21
CA GLU A 170 9.39 -13.37 -8.24
C GLU A 170 8.67 -14.18 -9.32
N LEU A 171 7.35 -14.01 -9.42
CA LEU A 171 6.59 -14.68 -10.48
C LEU A 171 7.12 -14.20 -11.84
N PRO A 172 7.37 -15.11 -12.82
CA PRO A 172 7.83 -14.70 -14.15
C PRO A 172 6.85 -13.71 -14.80
N LEU A 173 7.37 -12.77 -15.59
CA LEU A 173 6.50 -11.95 -16.43
C LEU A 173 5.76 -12.83 -17.45
N ASN A 174 4.48 -12.54 -17.65
CA ASN A 174 3.58 -13.28 -18.52
C ASN A 174 3.36 -14.74 -18.10
N CYS A 175 3.55 -15.09 -16.81
CA CYS A 175 3.17 -16.39 -16.30
C CYS A 175 1.65 -16.58 -16.35
N GLU A 176 1.21 -17.81 -16.45
CA GLU A 176 -0.20 -18.17 -16.32
C GLU A 176 -0.53 -18.30 -14.83
N ILE A 177 -1.47 -17.50 -14.33
CA ILE A 177 -1.99 -17.59 -12.97
C ILE A 177 -3.43 -18.08 -13.07
N GLU A 178 -3.69 -19.25 -12.50
CA GLU A 178 -5.02 -19.89 -12.54
C GLU A 178 -5.91 -19.36 -11.40
N ASP A 179 -5.32 -19.19 -10.22
CA ASP A 179 -5.98 -18.75 -8.99
C ASP A 179 -4.95 -18.13 -8.05
N ALA A 180 -5.35 -17.15 -7.24
CA ALA A 180 -4.47 -16.54 -6.24
C ALA A 180 -5.25 -16.16 -4.98
N LEU A 181 -4.57 -16.32 -3.83
CA LEU A 181 -5.10 -16.04 -2.52
C LEU A 181 -4.08 -15.26 -1.70
N MET A 182 -4.57 -14.26 -1.02
CA MET A 182 -3.80 -13.48 -0.02
C MET A 182 -4.43 -13.67 1.35
N VAL A 183 -3.63 -13.84 2.37
CA VAL A 183 -4.05 -13.77 3.77
C VAL A 183 -3.47 -12.51 4.38
N GLY A 184 -4.33 -11.74 5.03
CA GLY A 184 -3.95 -10.50 5.72
C GLY A 184 -4.59 -10.40 7.09
N VAL A 185 -4.18 -9.39 7.84
CA VAL A 185 -4.66 -9.09 9.19
C VAL A 185 -4.74 -7.59 9.42
N GLY A 186 -5.45 -7.19 10.45
CA GLY A 186 -5.55 -5.81 10.91
C GLY A 186 -6.94 -5.22 10.71
N GLY A 187 -7.03 -3.91 10.92
CA GLY A 187 -8.29 -3.18 10.81
C GLY A 187 -8.67 -2.86 9.36
N SER A 188 -9.96 -2.75 9.15
CA SER A 188 -10.55 -2.38 7.86
C SER A 188 -9.99 -1.07 7.31
N ASP A 189 -10.00 -0.94 5.99
CA ASP A 189 -9.48 0.13 5.14
C ASP A 189 -7.92 0.14 5.07
N PRO A 190 -7.14 0.58 6.05
CA PRO A 190 -5.70 0.72 5.86
C PRO A 190 -4.94 -0.60 5.74
N MET A 191 -5.38 -1.64 6.45
CA MET A 191 -4.70 -2.96 6.42
C MET A 191 -5.22 -3.82 5.27
N ASP A 192 -6.49 -3.70 4.92
CA ASP A 192 -7.07 -4.30 3.71
C ASP A 192 -6.38 -3.78 2.46
N TYR A 193 -6.07 -2.46 2.42
CA TYR A 193 -5.29 -1.87 1.34
C TYR A 193 -3.92 -2.53 1.19
N HIS A 194 -3.19 -2.71 2.31
CA HIS A 194 -1.89 -3.37 2.28
C HIS A 194 -1.96 -4.77 1.68
N ALA A 195 -2.94 -5.57 2.10
CA ALA A 195 -3.12 -6.93 1.61
C ALA A 195 -3.49 -6.96 0.12
N LEU A 196 -4.41 -6.08 -0.32
CA LEU A 196 -4.78 -5.97 -1.73
C LEU A 196 -3.61 -5.52 -2.60
N GLU A 197 -2.79 -4.59 -2.12
CA GLU A 197 -1.63 -4.09 -2.87
C GLU A 197 -0.51 -5.15 -2.95
N ALA A 198 -0.28 -5.89 -1.87
CA ALA A 198 0.66 -7.02 -1.86
C ALA A 198 0.21 -8.13 -2.83
N MET A 199 -1.08 -8.47 -2.87
CA MET A 199 -1.61 -9.39 -3.87
C MET A 199 -1.46 -8.84 -5.28
N GLN A 200 -1.77 -7.55 -5.49
CA GLN A 200 -1.71 -6.92 -6.80
C GLN A 200 -0.32 -6.96 -7.41
N CYS A 201 0.74 -6.66 -6.65
CA CYS A 201 2.12 -6.68 -7.15
C CYS A 201 2.60 -8.07 -7.58
N MET A 202 1.93 -9.13 -7.14
CA MET A 202 2.19 -10.51 -7.59
C MET A 202 1.39 -10.82 -8.86
N VAL A 203 0.09 -10.57 -8.86
CA VAL A 203 -0.80 -11.01 -9.95
C VAL A 203 -0.73 -10.13 -11.20
N GLU A 204 -0.23 -8.89 -11.10
CA GLU A 204 -0.02 -8.01 -12.27
C GLU A 204 1.01 -8.54 -13.26
N ARG A 205 1.84 -9.51 -12.83
CA ARG A 205 2.88 -10.15 -13.66
C ARG A 205 2.34 -11.24 -14.59
N ARG A 206 1.04 -11.54 -14.51
CA ARG A 206 0.39 -12.56 -15.34
C ARG A 206 0.38 -12.20 -16.82
N LYS A 207 0.10 -13.19 -17.65
CA LYS A 207 -0.04 -13.05 -19.10
C LYS A 207 -1.00 -11.90 -19.45
N GLY A 208 -0.52 -10.99 -20.27
CA GLY A 208 -1.30 -9.81 -20.66
C GLY A 208 -1.15 -8.61 -19.70
N GLY A 209 -0.62 -8.77 -18.47
CA GLY A 209 -0.53 -7.71 -17.46
C GLY A 209 -1.88 -7.42 -16.78
N GLU A 210 -2.04 -6.25 -16.20
CA GLU A 210 -3.32 -5.88 -15.57
C GLU A 210 -4.38 -5.51 -16.62
N SER A 211 -5.53 -6.19 -16.52
CA SER A 211 -6.64 -6.08 -17.47
C SER A 211 -7.83 -5.24 -16.98
N GLY A 212 -7.79 -4.82 -15.70
CA GLY A 212 -8.90 -4.20 -15.00
C GLY A 212 -9.79 -5.22 -14.26
N VAL A 213 -10.70 -4.72 -13.45
CA VAL A 213 -11.59 -5.51 -12.59
C VAL A 213 -13.00 -5.49 -13.14
N ARG A 214 -13.57 -6.70 -13.34
CA ARG A 214 -14.95 -6.89 -13.82
C ARG A 214 -15.95 -6.73 -12.70
N SER A 215 -15.68 -7.38 -11.56
CA SER A 215 -16.58 -7.37 -10.42
C SER A 215 -15.84 -7.63 -9.11
N VAL A 216 -16.44 -7.15 -8.02
CA VAL A 216 -15.97 -7.38 -6.66
C VAL A 216 -17.11 -7.85 -5.77
N GLN A 217 -16.76 -8.53 -4.68
CA GLN A 217 -17.68 -8.84 -3.59
C GLN A 217 -16.91 -8.91 -2.28
N MET A 218 -17.43 -8.32 -1.21
CA MET A 218 -16.91 -8.47 0.14
C MET A 218 -17.98 -9.11 1.04
N ILE A 219 -17.61 -10.18 1.72
CA ILE A 219 -18.46 -10.86 2.71
C ILE A 219 -17.73 -11.02 4.04
N GLU A 220 -18.47 -11.16 5.12
CA GLU A 220 -17.94 -11.24 6.49
C GLU A 220 -18.57 -12.40 7.27
N GLY A 221 -17.92 -12.78 8.38
CA GLY A 221 -18.43 -13.78 9.32
C GLY A 221 -18.54 -15.18 8.73
N ASP A 222 -19.59 -15.90 9.11
CA ASP A 222 -19.78 -17.31 8.71
C ASP A 222 -19.93 -17.50 7.20
N ALA A 223 -20.36 -16.47 6.47
CA ALA A 223 -20.44 -16.50 5.01
C ALA A 223 -19.07 -16.75 4.36
N VAL A 224 -17.97 -16.33 5.00
CA VAL A 224 -16.61 -16.57 4.52
C VAL A 224 -16.30 -18.07 4.52
N TRP A 225 -16.63 -18.75 5.62
CA TRP A 225 -16.39 -20.19 5.76
C TRP A 225 -17.27 -21.00 4.82
N LYS A 226 -18.55 -20.64 4.72
CA LYS A 226 -19.48 -21.26 3.77
C LYS A 226 -18.99 -21.14 2.33
N ALA A 227 -18.50 -19.95 1.93
CA ALA A 227 -17.90 -19.74 0.62
C ALA A 227 -16.70 -20.68 0.36
N GLY A 228 -15.90 -20.98 1.39
CA GLY A 228 -14.81 -21.94 1.29
C GLY A 228 -15.28 -23.40 1.17
N GLU A 229 -16.37 -23.76 1.82
CA GLU A 229 -17.01 -25.07 1.69
C GLU A 229 -17.59 -25.26 0.29
N GLU A 230 -18.14 -24.21 -0.30
CA GLU A 230 -18.64 -24.15 -1.66
C GLU A 230 -17.53 -24.06 -2.73
N GLY A 231 -16.25 -24.01 -2.35
CA GLY A 231 -15.11 -23.94 -3.26
C GLY A 231 -14.89 -22.56 -3.91
N ARG A 232 -15.44 -21.50 -3.36
CA ARG A 232 -15.26 -20.13 -3.87
C ARG A 232 -13.85 -19.57 -3.65
N TRP A 233 -13.11 -20.14 -2.71
CA TRP A 233 -11.69 -19.93 -2.51
C TRP A 233 -10.97 -21.25 -2.21
N SER A 234 -9.69 -21.32 -2.56
CA SER A 234 -8.91 -22.55 -2.50
C SER A 234 -8.39 -22.84 -1.09
N LYS A 235 -8.80 -23.97 -0.50
CA LYS A 235 -8.24 -24.46 0.78
C LYS A 235 -6.77 -24.82 0.65
N GLU A 236 -6.33 -25.27 -0.53
CA GLU A 236 -4.93 -25.57 -0.80
C GLU A 236 -4.06 -24.30 -0.79
N LEU A 237 -4.51 -23.24 -1.48
CA LEU A 237 -3.80 -21.95 -1.47
C LEU A 237 -3.80 -21.34 -0.06
N LEU A 238 -4.92 -21.44 0.68
CA LEU A 238 -4.95 -20.98 2.07
C LEU A 238 -3.94 -21.72 2.92
N ARG A 239 -3.88 -23.06 2.85
CA ARG A 239 -2.89 -23.87 3.59
C ARG A 239 -1.46 -23.48 3.18
N SER A 240 -1.19 -23.28 1.90
CA SER A 240 0.11 -22.86 1.42
C SER A 240 0.50 -21.46 1.91
N ALA A 241 -0.43 -20.50 1.91
CA ALA A 241 -0.19 -19.17 2.45
C ALA A 241 0.10 -19.22 3.97
N LEU A 242 -0.74 -19.93 4.75
CA LEU A 242 -0.55 -20.05 6.20
C LEU A 242 0.76 -20.77 6.56
N SER A 243 1.24 -21.69 5.73
CA SER A 243 2.52 -22.39 5.96
C SER A 243 3.75 -21.47 5.82
N ARG A 244 3.58 -20.26 5.27
CA ARG A 244 4.64 -19.25 5.16
C ARG A 244 4.69 -18.30 6.35
N SER A 245 3.64 -18.29 7.19
CA SER A 245 3.59 -17.42 8.36
C SER A 245 4.64 -17.81 9.39
N ASP A 246 5.36 -16.85 9.93
CA ASP A 246 6.22 -17.00 11.11
C ASP A 246 5.48 -16.68 12.42
N THR A 247 4.20 -16.29 12.32
CA THR A 247 3.31 -15.98 13.45
C THR A 247 2.01 -16.80 13.42
N PRO A 248 2.04 -18.12 13.12
CA PRO A 248 0.82 -18.92 13.10
C PRO A 248 0.16 -18.93 14.48
N ASN A 249 -1.18 -18.99 14.49
CA ASN A 249 -2.02 -18.83 15.69
C ASN A 249 -2.04 -17.40 16.28
N GLY A 250 -1.50 -16.41 15.59
CA GLY A 250 -1.49 -15.02 16.03
C GLY A 250 -0.79 -14.85 17.38
N LEU A 251 -1.55 -14.40 18.40
CA LEU A 251 -1.06 -14.26 19.78
C LEU A 251 -1.32 -15.51 20.64
N THR A 252 -2.07 -16.48 20.13
CA THR A 252 -2.50 -17.65 20.89
C THR A 252 -1.57 -18.81 20.59
N VAL A 253 -0.78 -19.20 21.58
CA VAL A 253 -0.05 -20.46 21.59
C VAL A 253 -1.00 -21.52 22.11
N GLN A 254 -1.32 -22.52 21.31
CA GLN A 254 -2.13 -23.65 21.78
C GLN A 254 -1.24 -24.64 22.57
N ASP A 255 -1.27 -25.89 22.29
CA ASP A 255 -0.51 -26.89 23.07
C ASP A 255 1.00 -26.95 22.72
N GLY A 256 1.52 -25.98 21.97
CA GLY A 256 2.93 -25.91 21.57
C GLY A 256 3.32 -26.81 20.42
N ARG A 257 2.40 -27.56 19.84
CA ARG A 257 2.67 -28.38 18.67
C ARG A 257 2.45 -27.61 17.37
N THR A 258 3.21 -27.93 16.33
CA THR A 258 2.98 -27.46 14.98
C THR A 258 1.61 -27.93 14.50
N GLN A 259 0.82 -26.99 13.91
CA GLN A 259 -0.56 -27.28 13.57
C GLN A 259 -0.88 -26.93 12.10
N ASP A 260 -1.66 -27.80 11.46
CA ASP A 260 -2.38 -27.46 10.22
C ASP A 260 -3.74 -26.85 10.60
N LEU A 261 -3.78 -25.53 10.72
CA LEU A 261 -4.99 -24.79 11.11
C LEU A 261 -6.17 -24.98 10.16
N VAL A 262 -5.90 -25.33 8.91
CA VAL A 262 -6.94 -25.60 7.90
C VAL A 262 -7.47 -27.01 8.07
N GLY A 263 -6.58 -28.00 8.18
CA GLY A 263 -6.93 -29.40 8.26
C GLY A 263 -7.56 -29.81 9.59
N ASN A 264 -7.14 -29.22 10.70
CA ASN A 264 -7.66 -29.55 12.04
C ASN A 264 -8.92 -28.77 12.45
N GLY A 265 -9.36 -27.80 11.61
CA GLY A 265 -10.55 -26.99 11.87
C GLY A 265 -10.39 -25.88 12.92
N GLU A 266 -9.18 -25.66 13.44
CA GLU A 266 -8.92 -24.65 14.48
C GLU A 266 -9.06 -23.21 13.94
N LEU A 267 -8.89 -23.01 12.64
CA LEU A 267 -8.95 -21.68 12.02
C LEU A 267 -10.26 -20.93 12.37
N ARG A 268 -11.42 -21.64 12.35
CA ARG A 268 -12.72 -21.05 12.72
C ARG A 268 -12.81 -20.64 14.18
N LYS A 269 -12.08 -21.32 15.06
CA LYS A 269 -12.06 -20.99 16.50
C LYS A 269 -11.19 -19.77 16.78
N LEU A 270 -10.09 -19.63 16.05
CA LEU A 270 -9.15 -18.51 16.18
C LEU A 270 -9.71 -17.21 15.58
N VAL A 271 -10.34 -17.31 14.42
CA VAL A 271 -10.82 -16.15 13.65
C VAL A 271 -12.30 -15.93 13.91
N LYS A 272 -12.61 -14.95 14.73
CA LYS A 272 -14.02 -14.65 15.13
C LYS A 272 -14.78 -13.86 14.07
N ASN A 273 -14.10 -12.93 13.38
CA ASN A 273 -14.69 -12.03 12.40
C ASN A 273 -13.87 -12.04 11.10
N PRO A 274 -13.92 -13.13 10.32
CA PRO A 274 -13.26 -13.18 9.03
C PRO A 274 -13.93 -12.24 8.03
N SER A 275 -13.14 -11.70 7.09
CA SER A 275 -13.70 -11.12 5.87
C SER A 275 -13.01 -11.66 4.64
N ALA A 276 -13.77 -11.75 3.54
CA ALA A 276 -13.28 -12.21 2.24
C ALA A 276 -13.61 -11.20 1.15
N TYR A 277 -12.62 -10.89 0.35
CA TYR A 277 -12.69 -10.04 -0.82
C TYR A 277 -12.54 -10.92 -2.06
N PHE A 278 -13.57 -11.03 -2.85
CA PHE A 278 -13.55 -11.74 -4.13
C PHE A 278 -13.42 -10.72 -5.25
N ILE A 279 -12.40 -10.88 -6.07
CA ILE A 279 -12.10 -9.95 -7.17
C ILE A 279 -11.98 -10.76 -8.45
N GLU A 280 -12.83 -10.46 -9.43
CA GLU A 280 -12.81 -11.06 -10.76
C GLU A 280 -12.25 -10.04 -11.76
N ARG A 281 -11.17 -10.41 -12.46
CA ARG A 281 -10.53 -9.57 -13.46
C ARG A 281 -11.21 -9.69 -14.82
N ASN A 282 -10.98 -8.71 -15.71
CA ASN A 282 -11.54 -8.74 -17.06
C ASN A 282 -11.04 -9.91 -17.91
N ASP A 283 -9.83 -10.43 -17.64
CA ASP A 283 -9.25 -11.60 -18.27
C ASP A 283 -9.69 -12.95 -17.66
N GLY A 284 -10.59 -12.89 -16.66
CA GLY A 284 -11.16 -14.07 -16.02
C GLY A 284 -10.41 -14.55 -14.77
N LEU A 285 -9.23 -14.00 -14.45
CA LEU A 285 -8.53 -14.34 -13.20
C LEU A 285 -9.40 -13.98 -11.99
N LYS A 286 -9.57 -14.95 -11.09
CA LYS A 286 -10.22 -14.76 -9.78
C LYS A 286 -9.17 -14.71 -8.69
N THR A 287 -9.25 -13.70 -7.83
CA THR A 287 -8.36 -13.57 -6.67
C THR A 287 -9.18 -13.39 -5.42
N THR A 288 -8.69 -13.95 -4.32
CA THR A 288 -9.33 -13.86 -3.01
C THR A 288 -8.38 -13.28 -1.99
N LEU A 289 -8.82 -12.24 -1.27
CA LEU A 289 -8.17 -11.83 -0.04
C LEU A 289 -8.99 -12.31 1.15
N LEU A 290 -8.35 -12.97 2.10
CA LEU A 290 -8.93 -13.36 3.38
C LEU A 290 -8.26 -12.56 4.50
N MET A 291 -9.04 -11.77 5.25
CA MET A 291 -8.57 -11.11 6.46
C MET A 291 -8.90 -12.00 7.66
N LEU A 292 -7.85 -12.58 8.27
CA LEU A 292 -7.98 -13.67 9.26
C LEU A 292 -7.36 -13.27 10.60
N ASN A 293 -7.91 -12.21 11.22
CA ASN A 293 -7.49 -11.74 12.54
C ASN A 293 -7.61 -12.84 13.59
N GLY A 294 -6.52 -13.14 14.30
CA GLY A 294 -6.43 -14.22 15.29
C GLY A 294 -5.70 -15.46 14.78
N ALA A 295 -5.59 -15.68 13.47
CA ALA A 295 -4.85 -16.81 12.92
C ALA A 295 -3.35 -16.54 12.79
N LEU A 296 -2.98 -15.32 12.44
CA LEU A 296 -1.60 -14.87 12.22
C LEU A 296 -1.48 -13.36 12.44
N ARG A 297 -0.27 -12.80 12.25
CA ARG A 297 0.02 -11.37 12.42
C ARG A 297 0.81 -10.80 11.25
N ASP A 298 0.84 -11.49 10.12
CA ASP A 298 1.61 -11.17 8.92
C ASP A 298 0.75 -11.25 7.65
N PHE A 299 1.37 -11.11 6.49
CA PHE A 299 0.73 -11.08 5.18
C PHE A 299 1.34 -12.17 4.30
N ASN A 300 0.52 -13.09 3.83
CA ASN A 300 0.97 -14.28 3.10
C ASN A 300 0.20 -14.46 1.80
N PHE A 301 0.94 -14.69 0.75
CA PHE A 301 0.42 -14.90 -0.61
C PHE A 301 0.60 -16.35 -1.04
N ALA A 302 -0.36 -16.85 -1.79
CA ALA A 302 -0.22 -18.10 -2.56
C ALA A 302 -0.95 -17.99 -3.90
N ALA A 303 -0.40 -18.61 -4.93
CA ALA A 303 -1.03 -18.70 -6.25
C ALA A 303 -0.71 -20.01 -6.92
N ARG A 304 -1.64 -20.52 -7.73
CA ARG A 304 -1.39 -21.61 -8.67
C ARG A 304 -0.89 -21.04 -9.98
N VAL A 305 0.34 -21.39 -10.32
CA VAL A 305 1.04 -20.87 -11.51
C VAL A 305 1.24 -22.02 -12.51
N GLY A 306 0.77 -21.83 -13.72
CA GLY A 306 0.87 -22.82 -14.79
C GLY A 306 2.32 -23.27 -14.99
N GLY A 307 2.54 -24.59 -14.99
CA GLY A 307 3.86 -25.21 -15.14
C GLY A 307 4.79 -25.12 -13.91
N ALA A 308 4.43 -24.35 -12.87
CA ALA A 308 5.25 -24.18 -11.65
C ALA A 308 4.53 -24.64 -10.36
N GLY A 309 3.26 -25.03 -10.46
CA GLY A 309 2.46 -25.45 -9.30
C GLY A 309 2.14 -24.30 -8.34
N VAL A 310 1.96 -24.62 -7.05
CA VAL A 310 1.65 -23.60 -6.03
C VAL A 310 2.93 -22.86 -5.63
N GLN A 311 2.90 -21.55 -5.81
CA GLN A 311 3.94 -20.62 -5.37
C GLN A 311 3.43 -19.78 -4.20
N SER A 312 4.20 -19.63 -3.13
CA SER A 312 3.77 -18.88 -1.95
C SER A 312 4.92 -18.19 -1.24
N CYS A 313 4.61 -17.05 -0.62
CA CYS A 313 5.58 -16.30 0.20
C CYS A 313 4.88 -15.50 1.30
N GLN A 314 5.65 -15.19 2.34
CA GLN A 314 5.34 -14.15 3.30
C GLN A 314 5.89 -12.80 2.80
N PHE A 315 5.17 -11.70 3.05
CA PHE A 315 5.69 -10.34 2.94
C PHE A 315 6.21 -9.91 4.31
N LEU A 316 7.51 -9.72 4.44
CA LEU A 316 8.15 -9.47 5.72
C LEU A 316 7.89 -8.04 6.20
N LEU A 317 7.25 -7.91 7.34
CA LEU A 317 7.15 -6.66 8.10
C LEU A 317 8.05 -6.75 9.31
N THR A 318 9.21 -6.09 9.26
CA THR A 318 10.12 -6.03 10.39
C THR A 318 9.47 -5.29 11.57
N PRO A 319 9.73 -5.71 12.82
CA PRO A 319 9.04 -5.16 13.98
C PRO A 319 9.44 -3.70 14.29
N THR A 320 8.62 -3.06 15.10
CA THR A 320 8.96 -1.79 15.75
C THR A 320 10.16 -1.98 16.72
N PRO A 321 10.89 -0.88 17.03
CA PRO A 321 10.61 0.50 16.66
C PRO A 321 11.16 0.91 15.29
N ASN A 322 12.01 0.09 14.69
CA ASN A 322 12.79 0.54 13.54
C ASN A 322 12.05 0.43 12.20
N VAL A 323 11.05 -0.44 12.11
CA VAL A 323 10.20 -0.67 10.93
C VAL A 323 10.97 -0.61 9.61
N THR A 324 12.02 -1.43 9.49
CA THR A 324 13.02 -1.37 8.38
C THR A 324 12.38 -1.61 6.99
N TYR A 325 11.21 -2.23 6.93
CA TYR A 325 10.45 -2.31 5.68
C TYR A 325 10.14 -0.94 5.06
N SER A 326 10.08 0.13 5.87
CA SER A 326 9.93 1.49 5.34
C SER A 326 11.18 1.97 4.60
N ALA A 327 12.36 1.44 4.93
CA ALA A 327 13.58 1.73 4.16
C ALA A 327 13.48 1.21 2.73
N CYS A 328 12.85 0.04 2.53
CA CYS A 328 12.60 -0.51 1.20
C CYS A 328 11.75 0.45 0.35
N LEU A 329 10.70 1.02 0.94
CA LEU A 329 9.85 2.01 0.28
C LEU A 329 10.61 3.31 0.01
N VAL A 330 11.36 3.83 0.99
CA VAL A 330 12.13 5.07 0.84
C VAL A 330 13.17 4.94 -0.27
N SER A 331 13.81 3.77 -0.43
CA SER A 331 14.73 3.55 -1.55
C SER A 331 14.08 3.69 -2.93
N LYS A 332 12.78 3.34 -3.06
CA LYS A 332 12.02 3.50 -4.30
C LYS A 332 11.55 4.94 -4.52
N ILE A 333 11.26 5.64 -3.44
CA ILE A 333 10.95 7.07 -3.49
C ILE A 333 12.20 7.85 -3.94
N GLU A 334 13.35 7.57 -3.33
CA GLU A 334 14.61 8.20 -3.68
C GLU A 334 14.98 7.91 -5.15
N GLU A 335 14.85 6.65 -5.60
CA GLU A 335 15.06 6.26 -7.00
C GLU A 335 14.20 7.10 -7.96
N MET A 336 12.92 7.29 -7.65
CA MET A 336 12.05 8.16 -8.47
C MET A 336 12.50 9.61 -8.44
N PHE A 337 12.81 10.14 -7.26
CA PHE A 337 13.22 11.53 -7.12
C PHE A 337 14.54 11.80 -7.84
N ASP A 338 15.44 10.82 -7.86
CA ASP A 338 16.74 10.95 -8.49
C ASP A 338 16.67 10.81 -10.01
N THR A 339 15.98 9.78 -10.49
CA THR A 339 15.92 9.46 -11.93
C THR A 339 14.83 10.22 -12.69
N GLY A 340 13.86 10.79 -12.01
CA GLY A 340 12.65 11.34 -12.62
C GLY A 340 11.72 10.28 -13.22
N ARG A 341 11.80 9.02 -12.76
CA ARG A 341 10.98 7.90 -13.26
C ARG A 341 10.48 7.05 -12.10
N ALA A 342 9.18 6.84 -12.03
CA ALA A 342 8.62 5.91 -11.05
C ALA A 342 9.09 4.47 -11.32
N PRO A 343 9.56 3.72 -10.30
CA PRO A 343 10.05 2.35 -10.46
C PRO A 343 8.95 1.35 -10.81
N TYR A 344 7.69 1.68 -10.54
CA TYR A 344 6.51 0.92 -10.94
C TYR A 344 5.34 1.87 -11.25
N PRO A 345 4.36 1.42 -12.08
CA PRO A 345 3.25 2.27 -12.48
C PRO A 345 2.34 2.67 -11.31
N VAL A 346 1.96 3.93 -11.22
CA VAL A 346 0.99 4.44 -10.24
C VAL A 346 -0.40 3.84 -10.44
N GLU A 347 -0.68 3.29 -11.62
CA GLU A 347 -1.90 2.55 -11.94
C GLU A 347 -2.10 1.34 -11.03
N ARG A 348 -1.03 0.73 -10.49
CA ARG A 348 -1.14 -0.30 -9.44
C ARG A 348 -1.91 0.24 -8.23
N THR A 349 -1.50 1.38 -7.72
CA THR A 349 -2.15 2.01 -6.57
C THR A 349 -3.56 2.51 -6.92
N LEU A 350 -3.76 2.99 -8.15
CA LEU A 350 -5.08 3.42 -8.63
C LEU A 350 -6.10 2.27 -8.61
N ILE A 351 -5.75 1.13 -9.21
CA ILE A 351 -6.68 -0.01 -9.25
C ILE A 351 -6.94 -0.59 -7.86
N VAL A 352 -5.92 -0.63 -6.99
CA VAL A 352 -6.07 -1.11 -5.61
C VAL A 352 -6.96 -0.17 -4.80
N SER A 353 -6.83 1.15 -4.95
CA SER A 353 -7.72 2.13 -4.32
C SER A 353 -9.17 1.90 -4.73
N GLY A 354 -9.42 1.65 -6.02
CA GLY A 354 -10.76 1.38 -6.53
C GLY A 354 -11.32 0.02 -6.10
N MET A 355 -10.49 -1.03 -6.05
CA MET A 355 -10.89 -2.34 -5.51
C MET A 355 -11.33 -2.23 -4.06
N LEU A 356 -10.55 -1.53 -3.23
CA LEU A 356 -10.87 -1.33 -1.82
C LEU A 356 -12.21 -0.59 -1.66
N GLU A 357 -12.37 0.55 -2.32
CA GLU A 357 -13.61 1.32 -2.26
C GLU A 357 -14.82 0.48 -2.69
N SER A 358 -14.72 -0.24 -3.82
CA SER A 358 -15.81 -1.05 -4.35
C SER A 358 -16.15 -2.23 -3.43
N CYS A 359 -15.14 -2.87 -2.82
CA CYS A 359 -15.36 -3.95 -1.85
C CYS A 359 -16.03 -3.42 -0.57
N LEU A 360 -15.61 -2.27 -0.05
CA LEU A 360 -16.26 -1.65 1.10
C LEU A 360 -17.69 -1.19 0.78
N THR A 361 -17.96 -0.79 -0.46
CA THR A 361 -19.32 -0.53 -0.95
C THR A 361 -20.14 -1.81 -0.98
N SER A 362 -19.58 -2.92 -1.48
CA SER A 362 -20.23 -4.25 -1.44
C SER A 362 -20.59 -4.64 -0.01
N ARG A 363 -19.68 -4.46 0.95
CA ARG A 363 -19.95 -4.71 2.38
C ARG A 363 -21.12 -3.86 2.89
N LEU A 364 -21.13 -2.56 2.62
CA LEU A 364 -22.21 -1.66 3.02
C LEU A 364 -23.57 -2.08 2.44
N GLN A 365 -23.57 -2.70 1.26
CA GLN A 365 -24.75 -3.24 0.59
C GLN A 365 -25.05 -4.71 0.97
N GLY A 366 -24.59 -5.16 2.12
CA GLY A 366 -24.88 -6.52 2.61
C GLY A 366 -24.13 -7.64 1.88
N GLY A 367 -22.96 -7.35 1.30
CA GLY A 367 -22.14 -8.35 0.61
C GLY A 367 -22.58 -8.65 -0.82
N GLN A 368 -23.29 -7.74 -1.47
CA GLN A 368 -23.68 -7.90 -2.88
C GLN A 368 -22.48 -7.91 -3.80
N LYS A 369 -22.50 -8.76 -4.83
CA LYS A 369 -21.54 -8.69 -5.92
C LYS A 369 -21.80 -7.45 -6.77
N LEU A 370 -20.78 -6.64 -6.99
CA LEU A 370 -20.84 -5.39 -7.74
C LEU A 370 -20.03 -5.49 -9.02
N ASP A 371 -20.63 -5.13 -10.14
CA ASP A 371 -19.89 -4.89 -11.38
C ASP A 371 -19.12 -3.59 -11.31
N THR A 372 -17.88 -3.59 -11.81
CA THR A 372 -16.95 -2.46 -11.66
C THR A 372 -16.40 -1.97 -13.00
N PRO A 373 -17.25 -1.55 -13.95
CA PRO A 373 -16.78 -1.09 -15.27
C PRO A 373 -15.86 0.12 -15.18
N HIS A 374 -15.95 0.92 -14.13
CA HIS A 374 -15.07 2.05 -13.85
C HIS A 374 -13.63 1.61 -13.52
N LEU A 375 -13.41 0.37 -13.06
CA LEU A 375 -12.09 -0.18 -12.78
C LEU A 375 -11.41 -0.79 -14.01
N ASN A 376 -11.66 -0.25 -15.21
CA ASN A 376 -10.95 -0.64 -16.43
C ASN A 376 -9.56 0.04 -16.48
N VAL A 377 -8.74 -0.23 -15.47
CA VAL A 377 -7.37 0.27 -15.35
C VAL A 377 -6.41 -0.78 -15.88
N ARG A 378 -5.66 -0.44 -16.94
CA ARG A 378 -4.74 -1.35 -17.61
C ARG A 378 -3.32 -0.82 -17.54
N TYR A 379 -2.39 -1.70 -17.22
CA TYR A 379 -0.96 -1.39 -17.22
C TYR A 379 -0.11 -2.66 -17.32
N ARG A 380 1.18 -2.50 -17.53
CA ARG A 380 2.16 -3.58 -17.52
C ARG A 380 2.99 -3.53 -16.25
N ALA A 381 3.21 -4.69 -15.64
CA ALA A 381 4.13 -4.83 -14.53
C ALA A 381 5.56 -4.42 -14.95
N PRO A 382 6.36 -3.87 -14.04
CA PRO A 382 7.76 -3.61 -14.31
C PRO A 382 8.53 -4.92 -14.53
N LYS A 383 9.64 -4.86 -15.29
CA LYS A 383 10.46 -6.03 -15.58
C LYS A 383 10.88 -6.75 -14.29
N ASN A 384 11.35 -5.99 -13.30
CA ASN A 384 11.67 -6.48 -11.96
C ASN A 384 10.57 -6.05 -11.01
N SER A 385 10.17 -6.90 -10.07
CA SER A 385 9.05 -6.63 -9.15
C SER A 385 9.35 -5.55 -8.10
N GLN A 386 10.59 -5.04 -8.06
CA GLN A 386 11.04 -3.94 -7.20
C GLN A 386 11.06 -4.24 -5.68
N HIS A 387 10.78 -5.47 -5.26
CA HIS A 387 10.92 -5.86 -3.86
C HIS A 387 12.38 -5.94 -3.42
N ALA A 388 12.61 -5.76 -2.12
CA ALA A 388 13.94 -5.83 -1.55
C ALA A 388 14.49 -7.26 -1.65
N ARG A 389 15.75 -7.35 -2.03
CA ARG A 389 16.57 -8.57 -2.05
C ARG A 389 17.85 -8.34 -1.27
N ALA A 390 18.49 -9.42 -0.83
CA ALA A 390 19.76 -9.35 -0.10
C ALA A 390 20.88 -8.70 -0.94
#